data_add05b0bc2c17695a017d943b41f6f66
#
_entry.id   add05b0bc2c17695a017d943b41f6f66
#
_cell.length_a   1.000
_cell.length_b   1.000
_cell.length_c   1.000
_cell.angle_alpha   90.00
_cell.angle_beta   90.00
_cell.angle_gamma   90.00
#
_symmetry.space_group_name_H-M   'P 1'
#
loop_
_entity.id
_entity.type
_entity.pdbx_description
1 polymer ?
#
loop_
_entity_poly.entity_id
_entity_poly.type
_entity_poly.pdbx_seq_one_letter_code
_entity_poly.pdbx_strand_id
1 'polypeptide(L)'
;MKRMDGESLEDFNARVNDETRMTQMRLFETEIATRMAENLLTTSEVKVGNYNQEMGMLTLDFNTMPSIYLSVPAAQLDDFMDPGALQFSNTKYCVNDKDEFELVYTEVTNPKTGNKYVFDNRERKSLAFLESDENFVPFAQLQTSQMEELKLEEIKNNILKNAKDKNIISDHTSIDVRTKVANATDAAGKKITNYEVAVSYTVDEAFSSKDDFAAGKFKCEDSKAAQAMLAVVKQALENDLSKYMVAGKQVKVMVTGMADATPFSRTVAYDGCYGDFEREPVYKDGALSNITVTKATGMSDNDQLAFLRAMGVKDFIVKNIPSLSNMKTSFDTSIDVSKKSGSQYRRIGVQFTFMDAF
;
A
#
# COMPACT_ATOMS: atom_id res chain seq x y z
N MET A 1 44.05 22.83 0.27
CA MET A 1 43.23 24.06 0.28
C MET A 1 44.15 25.27 0.37
N LYS A 2 43.86 26.33 -0.38
CA LYS A 2 44.62 27.59 -0.33
C LYS A 2 43.81 28.66 0.38
N ARG A 3 44.51 29.64 1.02
CA ARG A 3 43.89 30.80 1.61
C ARG A 3 43.35 31.68 0.47
N MET A 4 42.15 32.22 0.62
CA MET A 4 41.54 33.11 -0.36
C MET A 4 42.14 34.51 -0.24
N ASP A 5 42.08 35.29 -1.32
CA ASP A 5 42.56 36.66 -1.29
C ASP A 5 41.74 37.50 -0.31
N GLY A 6 42.42 38.16 0.64
CA GLY A 6 41.78 38.94 1.70
C GLY A 6 41.29 38.15 2.90
N GLU A 7 41.39 36.83 2.94
CA GLU A 7 40.99 35.98 4.08
C GLU A 7 42.02 36.12 5.23
N SER A 8 41.54 36.35 6.46
CA SER A 8 42.42 36.34 7.61
C SER A 8 42.94 34.93 7.90
N LEU A 9 44.02 34.78 8.70
CA LEU A 9 44.52 33.48 9.11
C LEU A 9 43.54 32.75 10.00
N GLU A 10 42.79 33.46 10.81
CA GLU A 10 41.78 32.93 11.72
C GLU A 10 40.60 32.37 10.92
N ASP A 11 40.08 33.12 9.94
CA ASP A 11 39.01 32.65 9.06
C ASP A 11 39.44 31.45 8.21
N PHE A 12 40.68 31.46 7.72
CA PHE A 12 41.26 30.34 7.00
C PHE A 12 41.29 29.07 7.89
N ASN A 13 41.78 29.16 9.12
CA ASN A 13 41.85 28.05 10.03
C ASN A 13 40.44 27.55 10.46
N ALA A 14 39.48 28.47 10.64
CA ALA A 14 38.11 28.13 10.92
C ALA A 14 37.45 27.36 9.75
N ARG A 15 37.71 27.76 8.52
CA ARG A 15 37.21 27.14 7.29
C ARG A 15 37.94 25.82 6.96
N VAL A 16 39.24 25.75 7.24
CA VAL A 16 40.12 24.59 6.95
C VAL A 16 40.46 23.84 8.24
N ASN A 17 39.42 23.48 8.97
CA ASN A 17 39.50 22.61 10.17
C ASN A 17 39.76 21.15 9.80
N ASP A 18 39.95 20.27 10.78
CA ASP A 18 40.24 18.86 10.55
C ASP A 18 39.07 18.14 9.84
N GLU A 19 37.83 18.51 10.13
CA GLU A 19 36.63 17.94 9.50
C GLU A 19 36.59 18.26 8.00
N THR A 20 36.83 19.53 7.60
CA THR A 20 36.89 19.93 6.19
C THR A 20 38.05 19.30 5.47
N ARG A 21 39.19 19.08 6.13
CA ARG A 21 40.35 18.35 5.56
C ARG A 21 40.01 16.90 5.31
N MET A 22 39.42 16.22 6.29
CA MET A 22 39.00 14.82 6.15
C MET A 22 37.95 14.64 5.05
N THR A 23 36.97 15.52 4.99
CA THR A 23 35.97 15.51 3.92
C THR A 23 36.61 15.64 2.55
N GLN A 24 37.57 16.59 2.39
CA GLN A 24 38.27 16.80 1.12
C GLN A 24 39.16 15.58 0.76
N MET A 25 39.81 14.97 1.73
CA MET A 25 40.60 13.74 1.52
C MET A 25 39.70 12.62 1.01
N ARG A 26 38.55 12.38 1.64
CA ARG A 26 37.59 11.35 1.22
C ARG A 26 37.10 11.60 -0.23
N LEU A 27 36.86 12.86 -0.60
CA LEU A 27 36.48 13.20 -1.98
C LEU A 27 37.58 12.84 -2.97
N PHE A 28 38.85 13.13 -2.69
CA PHE A 28 39.97 12.77 -3.55
C PHE A 28 40.19 11.26 -3.63
N GLU A 29 40.13 10.55 -2.50
CA GLU A 29 40.22 9.10 -2.48
C GLU A 29 39.11 8.48 -3.33
N THR A 30 37.87 8.95 -3.18
CA THR A 30 36.72 8.46 -3.97
C THR A 30 36.92 8.74 -5.46
N GLU A 31 37.46 9.90 -5.84
CA GLU A 31 37.73 10.24 -7.23
C GLU A 31 38.81 9.33 -7.84
N ILE A 32 39.89 9.09 -7.10
CA ILE A 32 40.99 8.21 -7.52
C ILE A 32 40.51 6.76 -7.62
N ALA A 33 39.86 6.25 -6.56
CA ALA A 33 39.33 4.89 -6.53
C ALA A 33 38.33 4.65 -7.67
N THR A 34 37.45 5.63 -7.95
CA THR A 34 36.48 5.54 -9.04
C THR A 34 37.17 5.42 -10.41
N ARG A 35 38.24 6.16 -10.65
CA ARG A 35 39.01 6.04 -11.90
C ARG A 35 39.73 4.70 -12.01
N MET A 36 40.27 4.19 -10.92
CA MET A 36 40.96 2.89 -10.89
C MET A 36 40.02 1.72 -11.05
N ALA A 37 38.79 1.82 -10.53
CA ALA A 37 37.77 0.79 -10.54
C ALA A 37 36.77 0.88 -11.72
N GLU A 38 37.04 1.72 -12.73
CA GLU A 38 36.12 2.06 -13.83
C GLU A 38 35.46 0.84 -14.49
N ASN A 39 36.19 -0.25 -14.63
CA ASN A 39 35.70 -1.47 -15.26
C ASN A 39 35.30 -2.58 -14.28
N LEU A 40 35.39 -2.34 -12.97
CA LEU A 40 35.20 -3.40 -11.99
C LEU A 40 33.76 -3.94 -12.00
N LEU A 41 32.79 -3.05 -12.09
CA LEU A 41 31.38 -3.44 -12.11
C LEU A 41 30.97 -4.17 -13.40
N THR A 42 31.54 -3.79 -14.54
CA THR A 42 31.27 -4.44 -15.84
C THR A 42 31.78 -5.88 -15.92
N THR A 43 32.74 -6.22 -15.08
CA THR A 43 33.33 -7.58 -14.98
C THR A 43 32.74 -8.37 -13.82
N SER A 44 31.92 -7.75 -12.97
CA SER A 44 31.31 -8.38 -11.81
C SER A 44 30.06 -9.15 -12.20
N GLU A 45 29.93 -10.37 -11.64
CA GLU A 45 28.66 -11.07 -11.59
C GLU A 45 27.82 -10.49 -10.46
N VAL A 46 26.60 -10.09 -10.77
CA VAL A 46 25.64 -9.51 -9.81
C VAL A 46 24.60 -10.57 -9.46
N LYS A 47 24.39 -10.80 -8.17
CA LYS A 47 23.34 -11.70 -7.65
C LYS A 47 22.47 -10.95 -6.66
N VAL A 48 21.21 -11.32 -6.61
CA VAL A 48 20.33 -10.87 -5.54
C VAL A 48 20.55 -11.77 -4.33
N GLY A 49 20.94 -11.19 -3.22
CA GLY A 49 21.23 -11.88 -1.97
C GLY A 49 19.99 -12.06 -1.11
N ASN A 50 19.92 -11.33 0.00
CA ASN A 50 18.85 -11.41 0.99
C ASN A 50 17.93 -10.21 0.93
N TYR A 51 16.68 -10.38 1.39
CA TYR A 51 15.71 -9.31 1.56
C TYR A 51 15.24 -9.22 3.01
N ASN A 52 15.23 -8.01 3.57
CA ASN A 52 14.64 -7.70 4.86
C ASN A 52 13.31 -6.98 4.64
N GLN A 53 12.22 -7.65 4.99
CA GLN A 53 10.86 -7.16 4.80
C GLN A 53 10.54 -5.93 5.66
N GLU A 54 11.00 -5.91 6.92
CA GLU A 54 10.70 -4.83 7.87
C GLU A 54 11.39 -3.52 7.47
N MET A 55 12.61 -3.62 6.99
CA MET A 55 13.41 -2.47 6.55
C MET A 55 13.20 -2.12 5.08
N GLY A 56 12.59 -3.00 4.27
CA GLY A 56 12.51 -2.84 2.83
C GLY A 56 13.89 -2.81 2.17
N MET A 57 14.85 -3.61 2.66
CA MET A 57 16.24 -3.60 2.20
C MET A 57 16.58 -4.87 1.43
N LEU A 58 17.13 -4.72 0.24
CA LEU A 58 17.60 -5.81 -0.62
C LEU A 58 19.12 -5.78 -0.74
N THR A 59 19.77 -6.93 -0.59
CA THR A 59 21.19 -7.08 -0.80
C THR A 59 21.49 -7.40 -2.28
N LEU A 60 22.42 -6.69 -2.88
CA LEU A 60 23.05 -7.09 -4.13
C LEU A 60 24.48 -7.55 -3.84
N ASP A 61 24.76 -8.78 -4.20
CA ASP A 61 26.04 -9.43 -3.99
C ASP A 61 26.87 -9.37 -5.28
N PHE A 62 28.17 -9.08 -5.13
CA PHE A 62 29.13 -9.03 -6.21
C PHE A 62 30.26 -10.02 -5.94
N ASN A 63 30.77 -10.67 -7.00
CA ASN A 63 31.89 -11.58 -6.86
C ASN A 63 33.26 -10.87 -6.78
N THR A 64 33.32 -9.56 -7.01
CA THR A 64 34.57 -8.78 -7.09
C THR A 64 34.67 -7.68 -6.02
N MET A 65 33.62 -7.44 -5.25
CA MET A 65 33.57 -6.38 -4.25
C MET A 65 32.49 -6.68 -3.19
N PRO A 66 32.49 -5.99 -2.03
CA PRO A 66 31.45 -6.12 -1.00
C PRO A 66 30.04 -5.84 -1.52
N SER A 67 29.05 -6.50 -0.90
CA SER A 67 27.65 -6.34 -1.19
C SER A 67 27.15 -4.93 -0.87
N ILE A 68 26.10 -4.51 -1.57
CA ILE A 68 25.39 -3.26 -1.27
C ILE A 68 23.96 -3.54 -0.83
N TYR A 69 23.36 -2.57 -0.14
CA TYR A 69 22.00 -2.64 0.40
C TYR A 69 21.14 -1.57 -0.25
N LEU A 70 20.13 -1.98 -1.00
CA LEU A 70 19.20 -1.07 -1.67
C LEU A 70 17.89 -1.01 -0.89
N SER A 71 17.36 0.20 -0.75
CA SER A 71 15.98 0.36 -0.31
C SER A 71 15.06 0.00 -1.47
N VAL A 72 14.35 -1.13 -1.34
CA VAL A 72 13.47 -1.68 -2.36
C VAL A 72 12.12 -1.98 -1.74
N PRO A 73 11.08 -1.22 -2.12
CA PRO A 73 9.72 -1.53 -1.71
C PRO A 73 9.31 -2.93 -2.14
N ALA A 74 8.56 -3.67 -1.30
CA ALA A 74 8.11 -5.03 -1.61
C ALA A 74 7.34 -5.10 -2.94
N ALA A 75 6.57 -4.04 -3.27
CA ALA A 75 5.86 -3.91 -4.53
C ALA A 75 6.76 -3.87 -5.79
N GLN A 76 8.06 -3.68 -5.63
CA GLN A 76 9.05 -3.55 -6.72
C GLN A 76 10.07 -4.69 -6.73
N LEU A 77 9.89 -5.73 -5.93
CA LEU A 77 10.81 -6.89 -5.88
C LEU A 77 10.94 -7.60 -7.23
N ASP A 78 9.90 -7.55 -8.08
CA ASP A 78 9.94 -8.14 -9.42
C ASP A 78 11.04 -7.54 -10.31
N ASP A 79 11.46 -6.29 -10.03
CA ASP A 79 12.53 -5.63 -10.77
C ASP A 79 13.89 -6.36 -10.63
N PHE A 80 14.04 -7.17 -9.60
CA PHE A 80 15.26 -7.87 -9.26
C PHE A 80 15.24 -9.37 -9.61
N MET A 81 14.20 -9.87 -10.26
CA MET A 81 14.12 -11.27 -10.72
C MET A 81 15.13 -11.61 -11.81
N ASP A 82 15.63 -10.60 -12.53
CA ASP A 82 16.66 -10.73 -13.57
C ASP A 82 17.81 -9.74 -13.26
N PRO A 83 18.70 -10.08 -12.31
CA PRO A 83 19.76 -9.16 -11.87
C PRO A 83 20.76 -8.83 -12.98
N GLY A 84 20.90 -9.70 -13.98
CA GLY A 84 21.77 -9.45 -15.14
C GLY A 84 21.24 -8.35 -16.08
N ALA A 85 19.97 -8.00 -16.00
CA ALA A 85 19.38 -6.92 -16.78
C ALA A 85 19.53 -5.53 -16.11
N LEU A 86 19.93 -5.46 -14.84
CA LEU A 86 20.08 -4.22 -14.09
C LEU A 86 21.19 -3.35 -14.67
N GLN A 87 20.94 -2.06 -14.76
CA GLN A 87 21.90 -1.08 -15.23
C GLN A 87 22.39 -0.23 -14.06
N PHE A 88 23.71 -0.12 -13.96
CA PHE A 88 24.39 0.66 -12.94
C PHE A 88 24.93 1.94 -13.56
N SER A 89 24.73 3.06 -12.90
CA SER A 89 25.19 4.36 -13.37
C SER A 89 25.68 5.24 -12.21
N ASN A 90 26.44 6.27 -12.54
CA ASN A 90 26.97 7.24 -11.56
C ASN A 90 27.79 6.61 -10.43
N THR A 91 28.41 5.46 -10.69
CA THR A 91 29.14 4.68 -9.70
C THR A 91 30.32 5.43 -9.09
N LYS A 92 30.49 5.31 -7.75
CA LYS A 92 31.62 5.84 -6.99
C LYS A 92 32.17 4.73 -6.10
N TYR A 93 33.46 4.69 -6.00
CA TYR A 93 34.19 3.69 -5.22
C TYR A 93 35.07 4.35 -4.17
N CYS A 94 35.36 3.62 -3.10
CA CYS A 94 36.50 3.87 -2.22
C CYS A 94 37.30 2.59 -2.03
N VAL A 95 38.38 2.65 -1.32
CA VAL A 95 39.14 1.49 -0.84
C VAL A 95 38.79 1.32 0.65
N ASN A 96 38.37 0.12 1.02
CA ASN A 96 38.03 -0.21 2.42
C ASN A 96 39.27 -0.58 3.25
N ASP A 97 39.07 -0.85 4.52
CA ASP A 97 40.15 -1.20 5.48
C ASP A 97 40.86 -2.55 5.15
N LYS A 98 40.31 -3.33 4.19
CA LYS A 98 40.89 -4.59 3.71
C LYS A 98 41.64 -4.44 2.37
N ASP A 99 41.88 -3.20 1.93
CA ASP A 99 42.48 -2.85 0.64
C ASP A 99 41.62 -3.34 -0.55
N GLU A 100 40.29 -3.50 -0.39
CA GLU A 100 39.37 -3.87 -1.46
C GLU A 100 38.61 -2.64 -1.97
N PHE A 101 38.29 -2.61 -3.27
CA PHE A 101 37.35 -1.64 -3.79
C PHE A 101 35.94 -1.96 -3.28
N GLU A 102 35.24 -0.93 -2.77
CA GLU A 102 33.83 -1.01 -2.43
C GLU A 102 33.03 0.12 -3.05
N LEU A 103 31.77 -0.15 -3.41
CA LEU A 103 30.84 0.87 -3.87
C LEU A 103 30.44 1.77 -2.69
N VAL A 104 30.53 3.07 -2.89
CA VAL A 104 30.01 4.07 -1.94
C VAL A 104 28.82 4.84 -2.50
N TYR A 105 28.61 4.79 -3.83
CA TYR A 105 27.44 5.35 -4.48
C TYR A 105 27.18 4.61 -5.81
N THR A 106 25.93 4.30 -6.08
CA THR A 106 25.49 3.89 -7.41
C THR A 106 23.98 4.07 -7.57
N GLU A 107 23.57 4.32 -8.80
CA GLU A 107 22.16 4.27 -9.21
C GLU A 107 21.92 2.97 -9.97
N VAL A 108 20.95 2.19 -9.53
CA VAL A 108 20.55 0.92 -10.15
C VAL A 108 19.21 1.15 -10.85
N THR A 109 19.13 0.84 -12.13
CA THR A 109 17.90 0.99 -12.93
C THR A 109 17.49 -0.33 -13.53
N ASN A 110 16.22 -0.70 -13.38
CA ASN A 110 15.63 -1.77 -14.18
C ASN A 110 15.17 -1.19 -15.53
N PRO A 111 15.75 -1.59 -16.68
CA PRO A 111 15.41 -1.01 -17.99
C PRO A 111 14.00 -1.36 -18.46
N LYS A 112 13.37 -2.41 -17.91
CA LYS A 112 12.01 -2.85 -18.28
C LYS A 112 10.94 -1.98 -17.64
N THR A 113 11.14 -1.61 -16.37
CA THR A 113 10.17 -0.80 -15.60
C THR A 113 10.52 0.67 -15.53
N GLY A 114 11.80 1.01 -15.74
CA GLY A 114 12.34 2.36 -15.57
C GLY A 114 12.54 2.77 -14.11
N ASN A 115 12.27 1.89 -13.16
CA ASN A 115 12.46 2.16 -11.73
C ASN A 115 13.94 2.34 -11.41
N LYS A 116 14.23 3.30 -10.53
CA LYS A 116 15.58 3.64 -10.08
C LYS A 116 15.71 3.46 -8.58
N TYR A 117 16.81 2.85 -8.17
CA TYR A 117 17.19 2.60 -6.79
C TYR A 117 18.55 3.22 -6.54
N VAL A 118 18.74 3.85 -5.40
CA VAL A 118 19.99 4.54 -5.09
C VAL A 118 20.62 3.90 -3.86
N PHE A 119 21.88 3.49 -4.03
CA PHE A 119 22.76 3.18 -2.91
C PHE A 119 23.65 4.40 -2.65
N ASP A 120 23.63 4.92 -1.42
CA ASP A 120 24.45 6.05 -1.00
C ASP A 120 25.06 5.82 0.37
N ASN A 121 26.32 5.46 0.38
CA ASN A 121 27.15 5.34 1.58
C ASN A 121 28.41 6.20 1.48
N ARG A 122 28.34 7.37 0.83
CA ARG A 122 29.48 8.30 0.70
C ARG A 122 29.97 8.82 2.04
N GLU A 123 29.13 8.77 3.08
CA GLU A 123 29.56 9.06 4.46
C GLU A 123 30.35 7.91 5.08
N ARG A 124 30.45 6.77 4.40
CA ARG A 124 31.19 5.57 4.85
C ARG A 124 30.75 5.10 6.24
N LYS A 125 29.43 5.03 6.45
CA LYS A 125 28.86 4.46 7.66
C LYS A 125 29.07 2.94 7.65
N SER A 126 29.38 2.37 8.82
CA SER A 126 29.40 0.91 8.96
C SER A 126 28.01 0.34 8.74
N LEU A 127 27.89 -0.66 7.87
CA LEU A 127 26.69 -1.41 7.57
C LEU A 127 26.66 -2.78 8.26
N ALA A 128 27.57 -3.01 9.20
CA ALA A 128 27.70 -4.29 9.92
C ALA A 128 26.41 -4.69 10.67
N PHE A 129 25.59 -3.71 11.07
CA PHE A 129 24.29 -3.98 11.68
C PHE A 129 23.31 -4.64 10.69
N LEU A 130 23.40 -4.33 9.40
CA LEU A 130 22.58 -4.96 8.37
C LEU A 130 23.02 -6.40 8.09
N GLU A 131 24.33 -6.66 8.12
CA GLU A 131 24.91 -8.00 7.89
C GLU A 131 24.51 -8.98 9.00
N SER A 132 24.29 -8.50 10.23
CA SER A 132 23.93 -9.32 11.39
C SER A 132 22.41 -9.42 11.63
N ASP A 133 21.58 -8.78 10.81
CA ASP A 133 20.11 -8.78 11.01
C ASP A 133 19.52 -10.13 10.60
N GLU A 134 18.97 -10.87 11.56
CA GLU A 134 18.32 -12.17 11.38
C GLU A 134 17.06 -12.11 10.48
N ASN A 135 16.50 -10.91 10.27
CA ASN A 135 15.31 -10.72 9.43
C ASN A 135 15.62 -10.69 7.92
N PHE A 136 16.90 -10.80 7.53
CA PHE A 136 17.27 -10.98 6.13
C PHE A 136 17.03 -12.41 5.68
N VAL A 137 16.13 -12.60 4.71
CA VAL A 137 15.77 -13.88 4.13
C VAL A 137 16.34 -13.98 2.71
N PRO A 138 16.94 -15.11 2.30
CA PRO A 138 17.44 -15.28 0.93
C PRO A 138 16.35 -15.00 -0.09
N PHE A 139 16.60 -14.06 -1.00
CA PHE A 139 15.63 -13.66 -2.03
C PHE A 139 15.17 -14.86 -2.89
N ALA A 140 16.08 -15.76 -3.22
CA ALA A 140 15.77 -16.96 -3.99
C ALA A 140 14.81 -17.93 -3.27
N GLN A 141 14.62 -17.79 -1.96
CA GLN A 141 13.68 -18.60 -1.17
C GLN A 141 12.31 -17.95 -1.04
N LEU A 142 12.15 -16.69 -1.43
CA LEU A 142 10.86 -16.02 -1.47
C LEU A 142 9.99 -16.67 -2.55
N GLN A 143 8.97 -17.41 -2.10
CA GLN A 143 7.98 -17.96 -3.02
C GLN A 143 7.11 -16.85 -3.61
N THR A 144 6.62 -17.02 -4.82
CA THR A 144 5.74 -16.01 -5.48
C THR A 144 4.57 -15.59 -4.60
N SER A 145 3.96 -16.54 -3.86
CA SER A 145 2.85 -16.23 -2.94
C SER A 145 3.28 -15.32 -1.79
N GLN A 146 4.47 -15.54 -1.22
CA GLN A 146 5.01 -14.69 -0.15
C GLN A 146 5.33 -13.30 -0.67
N MET A 147 5.91 -13.17 -1.86
CA MET A 147 6.17 -11.87 -2.48
C MET A 147 4.87 -11.09 -2.70
N GLU A 148 3.80 -11.76 -3.11
CA GLU A 148 2.50 -11.14 -3.30
C GLU A 148 1.86 -10.69 -1.97
N GLU A 149 1.98 -11.49 -0.92
CA GLU A 149 1.53 -11.11 0.43
C GLU A 149 2.29 -9.89 0.95
N LEU A 150 3.62 -9.83 0.76
CA LEU A 150 4.44 -8.68 1.11
C LEU A 150 4.00 -7.40 0.40
N LYS A 151 3.75 -7.51 -0.90
CA LYS A 151 3.26 -6.39 -1.73
C LYS A 151 1.91 -5.86 -1.19
N LEU A 152 1.00 -6.75 -0.82
CA LEU A 152 -0.31 -6.36 -0.29
C LEU A 152 -0.21 -5.75 1.12
N GLU A 153 0.67 -6.26 1.97
CA GLU A 153 0.89 -5.67 3.29
C GLU A 153 1.48 -4.26 3.18
N GLU A 154 2.42 -4.04 2.26
CA GLU A 154 2.94 -2.71 1.96
C GLU A 154 1.84 -1.76 1.46
N ILE A 155 0.99 -2.22 0.53
CA ILE A 155 -0.16 -1.44 0.04
C ILE A 155 -1.08 -1.05 1.20
N LYS A 156 -1.42 -1.99 2.08
CA LYS A 156 -2.22 -1.74 3.27
C LYS A 156 -1.59 -0.65 4.15
N ASN A 157 -0.29 -0.75 4.42
CA ASN A 157 0.43 0.22 5.23
C ASN A 157 0.44 1.61 4.58
N ASN A 158 0.62 1.68 3.25
CA ASN A 158 0.57 2.93 2.50
C ASN A 158 -0.83 3.57 2.54
N ILE A 159 -1.89 2.78 2.37
CA ILE A 159 -3.28 3.27 2.49
C ILE A 159 -3.52 3.90 3.87
N LEU A 160 -3.12 3.20 4.94
CA LEU A 160 -3.30 3.68 6.32
C LEU A 160 -2.47 4.93 6.61
N LYS A 161 -1.22 4.97 6.13
CA LYS A 161 -0.34 6.13 6.25
C LYS A 161 -0.93 7.34 5.52
N ASN A 162 -1.30 7.17 4.25
CA ASN A 162 -1.87 8.22 3.42
C ASN A 162 -3.17 8.78 4.02
N ALA A 163 -4.01 7.94 4.62
CA ALA A 163 -5.25 8.36 5.27
C ALA A 163 -4.98 9.28 6.47
N LYS A 164 -3.92 9.00 7.25
CA LYS A 164 -3.47 9.85 8.37
C LYS A 164 -2.83 11.14 7.89
N ASP A 165 -1.87 11.04 6.99
CA ASP A 165 -1.07 12.20 6.51
C ASP A 165 -1.96 13.26 5.84
N LYS A 166 -3.06 12.86 5.20
CA LYS A 166 -4.01 13.77 4.55
C LYS A 166 -5.17 14.21 5.46
N ASN A 167 -5.14 13.82 6.74
CA ASN A 167 -6.22 14.11 7.71
C ASN A 167 -7.62 13.72 7.19
N ILE A 168 -7.72 12.60 6.46
CA ILE A 168 -9.00 12.12 5.93
C ILE A 168 -9.87 11.57 7.06
N ILE A 169 -9.23 11.00 8.09
CA ILE A 169 -9.88 10.38 9.23
C ILE A 169 -9.68 11.24 10.49
N SER A 170 -10.69 11.28 11.35
CA SER A 170 -10.58 11.94 12.66
C SER A 170 -9.77 11.08 13.63
N ASP A 171 -9.29 11.70 14.73
CA ASP A 171 -8.55 11.00 15.80
C ASP A 171 -9.39 9.91 16.49
N HIS A 172 -10.72 9.95 16.33
CA HIS A 172 -11.67 9.03 16.93
C HIS A 172 -12.18 7.95 15.96
N THR A 173 -11.72 7.99 14.72
CA THR A 173 -12.07 7.01 13.69
C THR A 173 -10.85 6.21 13.28
N SER A 174 -10.93 4.90 13.39
CA SER A 174 -9.89 3.98 12.91
C SER A 174 -10.37 3.28 11.64
N ILE A 175 -9.54 3.30 10.60
CA ILE A 175 -9.78 2.53 9.38
C ILE A 175 -9.09 1.16 9.54
N ASP A 176 -9.83 0.12 9.24
CA ASP A 176 -9.34 -1.27 9.15
C ASP A 176 -9.20 -1.65 7.67
N VAL A 177 -7.99 -1.97 7.26
CA VAL A 177 -7.69 -2.47 5.91
C VAL A 177 -7.17 -3.89 6.05
N ARG A 178 -7.86 -4.84 5.43
CA ARG A 178 -7.46 -6.25 5.39
C ARG A 178 -7.12 -6.63 3.96
N THR A 179 -6.01 -7.29 3.79
CA THR A 179 -5.53 -7.77 2.49
C THR A 179 -5.33 -9.27 2.54
N LYS A 180 -5.61 -9.95 1.43
CA LYS A 180 -5.44 -11.40 1.31
C LYS A 180 -5.11 -11.77 -0.12
N VAL A 181 -4.16 -12.69 -0.28
CA VAL A 181 -3.92 -13.42 -1.54
C VAL A 181 -4.75 -14.70 -1.50
N ALA A 182 -5.56 -14.93 -2.51
CA ALA A 182 -6.35 -16.13 -2.65
C ALA A 182 -6.01 -16.81 -3.98
N ASN A 183 -5.35 -17.96 -3.92
CA ASN A 183 -5.15 -18.80 -5.08
C ASN A 183 -6.42 -19.57 -5.40
N ALA A 184 -6.86 -19.50 -6.63
CA ALA A 184 -8.06 -20.15 -7.12
C ALA A 184 -7.75 -20.92 -8.42
N THR A 185 -8.71 -21.69 -8.89
CA THR A 185 -8.64 -22.34 -10.21
C THR A 185 -9.87 -21.87 -10.99
N ASP A 186 -9.67 -21.36 -12.20
CA ASP A 186 -10.77 -20.95 -13.06
C ASP A 186 -11.52 -22.16 -13.63
N ALA A 187 -12.61 -21.88 -14.34
CA ALA A 187 -13.45 -22.93 -14.95
C ALA A 187 -12.71 -23.76 -16.02
N ALA A 188 -11.58 -23.28 -16.54
CA ALA A 188 -10.73 -23.98 -17.50
C ALA A 188 -9.61 -24.78 -16.82
N GLY A 189 -9.53 -24.81 -15.48
CA GLY A 189 -8.50 -25.48 -14.72
C GLY A 189 -7.19 -24.71 -14.58
N LYS A 190 -7.13 -23.45 -15.03
CA LYS A 190 -5.96 -22.58 -14.88
C LYS A 190 -5.90 -22.05 -13.46
N LYS A 191 -4.71 -22.11 -12.86
CA LYS A 191 -4.45 -21.44 -11.58
C LYS A 191 -4.48 -19.92 -11.78
N ILE A 192 -5.27 -19.25 -10.97
CA ILE A 192 -5.38 -17.80 -10.94
C ILE A 192 -5.11 -17.30 -9.53
N THR A 193 -4.57 -16.10 -9.42
CA THR A 193 -4.32 -15.44 -8.14
C THR A 193 -5.23 -14.23 -8.02
N ASN A 194 -6.07 -14.24 -7.00
CA ASN A 194 -6.97 -13.14 -6.68
C ASN A 194 -6.40 -12.33 -5.51
N TYR A 195 -6.56 -11.01 -5.58
CA TYR A 195 -6.26 -10.12 -4.47
C TYR A 195 -7.54 -9.59 -3.86
N GLU A 196 -7.66 -9.77 -2.57
CA GLU A 196 -8.76 -9.24 -1.77
C GLU A 196 -8.26 -8.07 -0.92
N VAL A 197 -8.97 -6.96 -0.99
CA VAL A 197 -8.75 -5.79 -0.15
C VAL A 197 -10.09 -5.37 0.44
N ALA A 198 -10.23 -5.51 1.74
CA ALA A 198 -11.42 -5.09 2.48
C ALA A 198 -11.13 -3.84 3.29
N VAL A 199 -12.02 -2.87 3.25
CA VAL A 199 -11.93 -1.63 4.00
C VAL A 199 -13.18 -1.45 4.84
N SER A 200 -12.98 -1.23 6.12
CA SER A 200 -14.04 -0.91 7.09
C SER A 200 -13.53 0.14 8.08
N TYR A 201 -14.35 0.54 9.03
CA TYR A 201 -13.94 1.47 10.06
C TYR A 201 -14.57 1.14 11.41
N THR A 202 -13.98 1.71 12.45
CA THR A 202 -14.56 1.77 13.79
C THR A 202 -14.44 3.19 14.32
N VAL A 203 -15.40 3.60 15.15
CA VAL A 203 -15.38 4.89 15.84
C VAL A 203 -15.32 4.60 17.34
N ASP A 204 -14.57 5.40 18.08
CA ASP A 204 -14.52 5.31 19.54
C ASP A 204 -15.92 5.47 20.12
N GLU A 205 -16.27 4.65 21.10
CA GLU A 205 -17.63 4.56 21.66
C GLU A 205 -18.17 5.93 22.10
N ALA A 206 -17.33 6.77 22.69
CA ALA A 206 -17.70 8.10 23.15
C ALA A 206 -18.12 9.06 22.01
N PHE A 207 -17.68 8.79 20.77
CA PHE A 207 -17.91 9.63 19.59
C PHE A 207 -18.84 8.99 18.56
N SER A 208 -19.14 7.69 18.69
CA SER A 208 -19.93 6.94 17.72
C SER A 208 -21.31 7.54 17.46
N SER A 209 -21.95 8.13 18.46
CA SER A 209 -23.26 8.80 18.31
C SER A 209 -23.23 10.05 17.43
N LYS A 210 -22.06 10.64 17.19
CA LYS A 210 -21.87 11.86 16.38
C LYS A 210 -21.31 11.59 15.01
N ASP A 211 -20.49 10.55 14.89
CA ASP A 211 -19.69 10.27 13.69
C ASP A 211 -20.22 9.07 12.89
N ASP A 212 -20.91 8.12 13.54
CA ASP A 212 -21.62 7.03 12.88
C ASP A 212 -23.05 7.43 12.44
N PHE A 213 -23.74 6.50 11.79
CA PHE A 213 -25.13 6.74 11.37
C PHE A 213 -26.06 6.92 12.58
N ALA A 214 -26.85 7.98 12.55
CA ALA A 214 -27.96 8.12 13.49
C ALA A 214 -29.03 7.03 13.22
N ALA A 215 -29.92 6.79 14.19
CA ALA A 215 -30.99 5.80 14.05
C ALA A 215 -31.86 6.10 12.83
N GLY A 216 -32.12 5.10 12.00
CA GLY A 216 -32.92 5.22 10.78
C GLY A 216 -32.25 5.94 9.61
N LYS A 217 -31.02 6.41 9.77
CA LYS A 217 -30.25 7.05 8.71
C LYS A 217 -29.44 6.03 7.89
N PHE A 218 -29.39 6.26 6.57
CA PHE A 218 -28.76 5.31 5.64
C PHE A 218 -27.90 5.95 4.54
N LYS A 219 -28.06 7.24 4.27
CA LYS A 219 -27.24 7.93 3.27
C LYS A 219 -25.83 8.11 3.80
N CYS A 220 -24.81 7.82 2.98
CA CYS A 220 -23.42 7.93 3.42
C CYS A 220 -23.06 9.32 3.96
N GLU A 221 -23.75 10.35 3.48
CA GLU A 221 -23.61 11.74 3.95
C GLU A 221 -24.12 11.95 5.40
N ASP A 222 -24.91 11.02 5.91
CA ASP A 222 -25.42 11.06 7.29
C ASP A 222 -24.38 10.59 8.34
N SER A 223 -23.20 10.08 7.89
CA SER A 223 -22.12 9.60 8.77
C SER A 223 -20.78 10.17 8.34
N LYS A 224 -20.10 10.88 9.22
CA LYS A 224 -18.77 11.42 8.97
C LYS A 224 -17.74 10.31 8.79
N ALA A 225 -17.84 9.25 9.61
CA ALA A 225 -16.94 8.11 9.54
C ALA A 225 -17.13 7.33 8.23
N ALA A 226 -18.37 7.17 7.76
CA ALA A 226 -18.64 6.56 6.45
C ALA A 226 -18.05 7.39 5.30
N GLN A 227 -18.21 8.70 5.33
CA GLN A 227 -17.61 9.59 4.32
C GLN A 227 -16.08 9.50 4.34
N ALA A 228 -15.45 9.49 5.53
CA ALA A 228 -14.01 9.34 5.68
C ALA A 228 -13.53 8.00 5.10
N MET A 229 -14.20 6.90 5.43
CA MET A 229 -13.86 5.57 4.87
C MET A 229 -13.95 5.56 3.34
N LEU A 230 -15.03 6.12 2.78
CA LEU A 230 -15.23 6.17 1.32
C LEU A 230 -14.18 7.04 0.63
N ALA A 231 -13.72 8.12 1.27
CA ALA A 231 -12.62 8.94 0.77
C ALA A 231 -11.29 8.15 0.77
N VAL A 232 -11.02 7.35 1.81
CA VAL A 232 -9.87 6.44 1.85
C VAL A 232 -9.95 5.39 0.75
N VAL A 233 -11.14 4.79 0.53
CA VAL A 233 -11.37 3.81 -0.54
C VAL A 233 -11.07 4.43 -1.91
N LYS A 234 -11.61 5.61 -2.18
CA LYS A 234 -11.35 6.32 -3.44
C LYS A 234 -9.86 6.55 -3.65
N GLN A 235 -9.17 7.11 -2.65
CA GLN A 235 -7.74 7.36 -2.72
C GLN A 235 -6.93 6.08 -2.93
N ALA A 236 -7.25 5.00 -2.22
CA ALA A 236 -6.58 3.72 -2.36
C ALA A 236 -6.69 3.16 -3.77
N LEU A 237 -7.88 3.19 -4.38
CA LEU A 237 -8.09 2.71 -5.74
C LEU A 237 -7.43 3.59 -6.80
N GLU A 238 -7.40 4.92 -6.61
CA GLU A 238 -6.76 5.84 -7.54
C GLU A 238 -5.22 5.79 -7.49
N ASN A 239 -4.62 5.43 -6.34
CA ASN A 239 -3.16 5.44 -6.13
C ASN A 239 -2.61 4.03 -5.85
N ASP A 240 -2.81 3.52 -4.64
CA ASP A 240 -2.11 2.34 -4.13
C ASP A 240 -2.52 1.05 -4.86
N LEU A 241 -3.78 0.94 -5.28
CA LEU A 241 -4.35 -0.20 -6.00
C LEU A 241 -4.48 0.03 -7.51
N SER A 242 -4.03 1.17 -8.02
CA SER A 242 -4.19 1.55 -9.43
C SER A 242 -3.61 0.53 -10.41
N LYS A 243 -2.50 -0.14 -10.04
CA LYS A 243 -1.87 -1.20 -10.84
C LYS A 243 -2.76 -2.44 -11.05
N TYR A 244 -3.73 -2.68 -10.15
CA TYR A 244 -4.71 -3.77 -10.28
C TYR A 244 -5.97 -3.35 -11.06
N MET A 245 -6.14 -2.05 -11.32
CA MET A 245 -7.27 -1.47 -12.05
C MET A 245 -7.09 -1.59 -13.57
N VAL A 246 -6.82 -2.79 -14.05
CA VAL A 246 -6.51 -3.05 -15.47
C VAL A 246 -7.78 -3.19 -16.29
N ALA A 247 -7.88 -2.44 -17.38
CA ALA A 247 -9.03 -2.49 -18.29
C ALA A 247 -9.32 -3.91 -18.80
N GLY A 248 -10.58 -4.31 -18.74
CA GLY A 248 -11.04 -5.63 -19.19
C GLY A 248 -10.83 -6.77 -18.18
N LYS A 249 -10.02 -6.58 -17.13
CA LYS A 249 -9.91 -7.54 -16.03
C LYS A 249 -11.17 -7.50 -15.15
N GLN A 250 -11.41 -8.59 -14.42
CA GLN A 250 -12.58 -8.70 -13.54
C GLN A 250 -12.29 -8.16 -12.13
N VAL A 251 -13.25 -7.43 -11.60
CA VAL A 251 -13.27 -7.08 -10.18
C VAL A 251 -14.65 -7.36 -9.60
N LYS A 252 -14.68 -8.05 -8.46
CA LYS A 252 -15.89 -8.27 -7.68
C LYS A 252 -15.87 -7.32 -6.48
N VAL A 253 -16.93 -6.56 -6.31
CA VAL A 253 -17.10 -5.60 -5.22
C VAL A 253 -18.21 -6.09 -4.30
N MET A 254 -17.87 -6.43 -3.07
CA MET A 254 -18.84 -6.74 -2.02
C MET A 254 -19.07 -5.47 -1.20
N VAL A 255 -20.27 -4.91 -1.25
CA VAL A 255 -20.64 -3.77 -0.41
C VAL A 255 -21.41 -4.29 0.81
N THR A 256 -21.04 -3.82 2.00
CA THR A 256 -21.63 -4.27 3.25
C THR A 256 -22.26 -3.08 3.98
N GLY A 257 -23.51 -3.25 4.36
CA GLY A 257 -24.18 -2.33 5.29
C GLY A 257 -24.46 -3.03 6.61
N MET A 258 -24.33 -2.28 7.70
CA MET A 258 -24.51 -2.78 9.06
C MET A 258 -25.54 -1.96 9.81
N ALA A 259 -26.37 -2.64 10.60
CA ALA A 259 -27.36 -2.02 11.49
C ALA A 259 -27.25 -2.60 12.88
N ASP A 260 -27.73 -1.85 13.86
CA ASP A 260 -27.84 -2.31 15.25
C ASP A 260 -29.20 -2.98 15.52
N ALA A 261 -29.37 -3.52 16.71
CA ALA A 261 -30.61 -4.20 17.14
C ALA A 261 -31.75 -3.25 17.53
N THR A 262 -31.59 -1.93 17.39
CA THR A 262 -32.64 -0.97 17.75
C THR A 262 -33.89 -1.18 16.87
N PRO A 263 -35.05 -1.57 17.43
CA PRO A 263 -36.21 -1.91 16.63
C PRO A 263 -36.86 -0.68 15.98
N PHE A 264 -37.45 -0.89 14.83
CA PHE A 264 -38.30 0.11 14.21
C PHE A 264 -39.63 0.24 15.00
N SER A 265 -39.97 1.45 15.46
CA SER A 265 -41.27 1.71 16.11
C SER A 265 -42.39 1.96 15.10
N ARG A 266 -42.01 2.32 13.85
CA ARG A 266 -42.91 2.57 12.72
C ARG A 266 -42.13 2.43 11.42
N THR A 267 -42.83 2.25 10.33
CA THR A 267 -42.25 2.34 9.00
C THR A 267 -41.70 3.75 8.76
N VAL A 268 -40.47 3.82 8.28
CA VAL A 268 -39.77 5.04 7.89
C VAL A 268 -39.87 5.19 6.37
N ALA A 269 -40.26 6.35 5.89
CA ALA A 269 -40.35 6.61 4.47
C ALA A 269 -39.01 6.50 3.80
N TYR A 270 -38.98 5.84 2.65
CA TYR A 270 -37.83 5.78 1.76
C TYR A 270 -38.09 6.71 0.56
N ASP A 271 -37.15 7.59 0.25
CA ASP A 271 -37.28 8.57 -0.83
C ASP A 271 -36.94 8.03 -2.24
N GLY A 272 -36.45 6.78 -2.30
CA GLY A 272 -36.05 6.13 -3.54
C GLY A 272 -34.75 6.65 -4.15
N CYS A 273 -33.87 7.30 -3.35
CA CYS A 273 -32.65 7.89 -3.86
C CYS A 273 -31.69 6.89 -4.53
N TYR A 274 -31.80 5.60 -4.22
CA TYR A 274 -31.02 4.51 -4.82
C TYR A 274 -31.86 3.64 -5.78
N GLY A 275 -33.14 3.94 -5.99
CA GLY A 275 -34.10 3.17 -6.78
C GLY A 275 -35.04 2.33 -5.91
N ASP A 276 -36.00 1.66 -6.55
CA ASP A 276 -36.90 0.70 -5.92
C ASP A 276 -36.31 -0.72 -6.10
N PHE A 277 -36.32 -1.49 -5.02
CA PHE A 277 -35.73 -2.83 -4.97
C PHE A 277 -36.83 -3.84 -4.65
N GLU A 278 -37.04 -4.80 -5.56
CA GLU A 278 -38.00 -5.87 -5.39
C GLU A 278 -37.28 -7.22 -5.45
N ARG A 279 -37.24 -7.95 -4.33
CA ARG A 279 -36.58 -9.26 -4.19
C ARG A 279 -35.10 -9.23 -4.61
N GLU A 280 -34.39 -8.14 -4.27
CA GLU A 280 -32.98 -7.99 -4.56
C GLU A 280 -32.14 -9.00 -3.77
N PRO A 281 -31.23 -9.75 -4.41
CA PRO A 281 -30.40 -10.72 -3.73
C PRO A 281 -29.41 -10.04 -2.77
N VAL A 282 -29.29 -10.60 -1.57
CA VAL A 282 -28.40 -10.10 -0.52
C VAL A 282 -27.85 -11.25 0.31
N TYR A 283 -26.57 -11.16 0.68
CA TYR A 283 -25.98 -12.09 1.63
C TYR A 283 -26.29 -11.64 3.07
N LYS A 284 -26.85 -12.53 3.88
CA LYS A 284 -27.07 -12.34 5.30
C LYS A 284 -26.59 -13.59 6.04
N ASP A 285 -25.73 -13.40 7.05
CA ASP A 285 -25.13 -14.51 7.82
C ASP A 285 -24.49 -15.59 6.93
N GLY A 286 -23.88 -15.17 5.79
CA GLY A 286 -23.25 -16.08 4.82
C GLY A 286 -24.23 -16.79 3.88
N ALA A 287 -25.54 -16.62 4.03
CA ALA A 287 -26.57 -17.23 3.17
C ALA A 287 -27.19 -16.19 2.23
N LEU A 288 -27.54 -16.62 1.01
CA LEU A 288 -28.26 -15.79 0.06
C LEU A 288 -29.73 -15.66 0.47
N SER A 289 -30.21 -14.43 0.52
CA SER A 289 -31.58 -14.04 0.86
C SER A 289 -32.08 -13.00 -0.16
N ASN A 290 -33.33 -12.57 -0.01
CA ASN A 290 -33.90 -11.52 -0.86
C ASN A 290 -34.47 -10.41 0.03
N ILE A 291 -34.31 -9.16 -0.41
CA ILE A 291 -34.79 -7.99 0.27
C ILE A 291 -35.69 -7.17 -0.65
N THR A 292 -36.71 -6.53 -0.07
CA THR A 292 -37.60 -5.60 -0.78
C THR A 292 -37.67 -4.30 -0.01
N VAL A 293 -37.37 -3.19 -0.67
CA VAL A 293 -37.54 -1.84 -0.16
C VAL A 293 -37.81 -0.88 -1.32
N THR A 294 -38.98 -0.23 -1.29
CA THR A 294 -39.46 0.68 -2.34
C THR A 294 -39.96 1.98 -1.74
N LYS A 295 -40.16 2.98 -2.57
CA LYS A 295 -40.83 4.24 -2.13
C LYS A 295 -42.21 3.95 -1.51
N ALA A 296 -42.92 2.97 -2.06
CA ALA A 296 -44.26 2.65 -1.60
C ALA A 296 -44.26 1.93 -0.25
N THR A 297 -43.32 1.03 -0.01
CA THR A 297 -43.24 0.22 1.21
C THR A 297 -42.49 0.91 2.35
N GLY A 298 -41.53 1.79 2.02
CA GLY A 298 -40.61 2.33 2.99
C GLY A 298 -39.70 1.28 3.63
N MET A 299 -39.14 1.60 4.79
CA MET A 299 -38.30 0.73 5.62
C MET A 299 -39.04 0.35 6.91
N SER A 300 -39.11 -0.92 7.23
CA SER A 300 -39.80 -1.45 8.42
C SER A 300 -38.89 -2.23 9.36
N ASP A 301 -37.67 -2.56 8.94
CA ASP A 301 -36.73 -3.38 9.69
C ASP A 301 -35.26 -3.01 9.44
N ASN A 302 -34.38 -3.58 10.26
CA ASN A 302 -32.95 -3.31 10.23
C ASN A 302 -32.23 -3.97 9.04
N ASP A 303 -32.77 -5.01 8.45
CA ASP A 303 -32.23 -5.63 7.25
C ASP A 303 -32.33 -4.64 6.08
N GLN A 304 -33.49 -4.00 5.90
CA GLN A 304 -33.72 -2.98 4.89
C GLN A 304 -32.83 -1.74 5.11
N LEU A 305 -32.65 -1.33 6.37
CA LEU A 305 -31.77 -0.23 6.73
C LEU A 305 -30.31 -0.53 6.41
N ALA A 306 -29.82 -1.72 6.77
CA ALA A 306 -28.48 -2.21 6.44
C ALA A 306 -28.29 -2.29 4.91
N PHE A 307 -29.29 -2.82 4.20
CA PHE A 307 -29.26 -2.90 2.75
C PHE A 307 -29.11 -1.51 2.09
N LEU A 308 -29.88 -0.50 2.51
CA LEU A 308 -29.79 0.84 1.96
C LEU A 308 -28.45 1.51 2.26
N ARG A 309 -27.80 1.21 3.40
CA ARG A 309 -26.43 1.66 3.68
C ARG A 309 -25.44 1.04 2.69
N ALA A 310 -25.58 -0.25 2.38
CA ALA A 310 -24.77 -0.90 1.36
C ALA A 310 -25.00 -0.29 -0.04
N MET A 311 -26.24 0.05 -0.38
CA MET A 311 -26.55 0.73 -1.64
C MET A 311 -25.91 2.13 -1.72
N GLY A 312 -25.79 2.84 -0.60
CA GLY A 312 -25.05 4.10 -0.53
C GLY A 312 -23.57 3.93 -0.87
N VAL A 313 -22.93 2.86 -0.42
CA VAL A 313 -21.55 2.51 -0.79
C VAL A 313 -21.43 2.23 -2.29
N LYS A 314 -22.34 1.41 -2.84
CA LYS A 314 -22.38 1.08 -4.27
C LYS A 314 -22.53 2.35 -5.11
N ASP A 315 -23.49 3.21 -4.76
CA ASP A 315 -23.74 4.46 -5.44
C ASP A 315 -22.53 5.40 -5.42
N PHE A 316 -21.87 5.53 -4.27
CA PHE A 316 -20.63 6.29 -4.15
C PHE A 316 -19.53 5.75 -5.07
N ILE A 317 -19.30 4.44 -5.07
CA ILE A 317 -18.26 3.80 -5.88
C ILE A 317 -18.51 4.04 -7.36
N VAL A 318 -19.74 3.78 -7.82
CA VAL A 318 -20.13 3.97 -9.23
C VAL A 318 -19.96 5.42 -9.69
N LYS A 319 -20.31 6.38 -8.84
CA LYS A 319 -20.22 7.81 -9.19
C LYS A 319 -18.83 8.40 -9.10
N ASN A 320 -18.01 7.93 -8.16
CA ASN A 320 -16.76 8.61 -7.81
C ASN A 320 -15.49 7.86 -8.25
N ILE A 321 -15.60 6.61 -8.75
CA ILE A 321 -14.46 5.79 -9.16
C ILE A 321 -14.65 5.31 -10.60
N PRO A 322 -14.50 6.23 -11.59
CA PRO A 322 -14.79 5.92 -13.00
C PRO A 322 -13.85 4.85 -13.59
N SER A 323 -12.66 4.65 -13.02
CA SER A 323 -11.74 3.60 -13.47
C SER A 323 -12.31 2.19 -13.36
N LEU A 324 -13.23 1.93 -12.43
CA LEU A 324 -13.95 0.66 -12.33
C LEU A 324 -14.89 0.39 -13.51
N SER A 325 -15.36 1.42 -14.21
CA SER A 325 -16.20 1.25 -15.42
C SER A 325 -15.43 0.63 -16.60
N ASN A 326 -14.10 0.74 -16.59
CA ASN A 326 -13.23 0.13 -17.61
C ASN A 326 -12.95 -1.35 -17.34
N MET A 327 -13.29 -1.83 -16.16
CA MET A 327 -13.16 -3.23 -15.74
C MET A 327 -14.49 -3.98 -15.90
N LYS A 328 -14.42 -5.30 -15.86
CA LYS A 328 -15.64 -6.14 -15.74
C LYS A 328 -16.05 -6.18 -14.28
N THR A 329 -16.71 -5.12 -13.83
CA THR A 329 -17.11 -4.94 -12.44
C THR A 329 -18.44 -5.63 -12.14
N SER A 330 -18.48 -6.46 -11.09
CA SER A 330 -19.69 -7.01 -10.52
C SER A 330 -19.85 -6.56 -9.07
N PHE A 331 -21.12 -6.37 -8.65
CA PHE A 331 -21.43 -5.97 -7.27
C PHE A 331 -22.27 -7.06 -6.61
N ASP A 332 -21.84 -7.44 -5.42
CA ASP A 332 -22.63 -8.21 -4.47
C ASP A 332 -22.91 -7.34 -3.23
N THR A 333 -24.03 -7.62 -2.58
CA THR A 333 -24.47 -6.90 -1.39
C THR A 333 -24.49 -7.83 -0.20
N SER A 334 -23.95 -7.39 0.93
CA SER A 334 -24.03 -8.09 2.22
C SER A 334 -24.66 -7.18 3.26
N ILE A 335 -25.42 -7.77 4.17
CA ILE A 335 -25.97 -7.08 5.34
C ILE A 335 -25.56 -7.80 6.62
N ASP A 336 -25.30 -7.00 7.66
CA ASP A 336 -25.03 -7.48 9.01
C ASP A 336 -25.90 -6.68 10.00
N VAL A 337 -26.72 -7.39 10.76
CA VAL A 337 -27.56 -6.80 11.80
C VAL A 337 -27.10 -7.31 13.15
N SER A 338 -26.48 -6.41 13.93
CA SER A 338 -25.99 -6.74 15.27
C SER A 338 -27.14 -7.18 16.18
N LYS A 339 -26.86 -8.12 17.09
CA LYS A 339 -27.75 -8.50 18.19
C LYS A 339 -27.75 -7.47 19.34
N LYS A 340 -26.88 -6.45 19.26
CA LYS A 340 -26.73 -5.40 20.27
C LYS A 340 -27.14 -4.06 19.68
N SER A 341 -27.76 -3.22 20.50
CA SER A 341 -28.07 -1.82 20.14
C SER A 341 -26.86 -0.91 20.40
N GLY A 342 -26.69 0.10 19.58
CA GLY A 342 -25.64 1.11 19.72
C GLY A 342 -25.16 1.63 18.38
N SER A 343 -24.77 2.91 18.35
CA SER A 343 -24.29 3.57 17.13
C SER A 343 -23.04 2.90 16.54
N GLN A 344 -22.16 2.36 17.37
CA GLN A 344 -20.96 1.62 16.96
C GLN A 344 -21.23 0.39 16.07
N TYR A 345 -22.49 -0.07 15.96
CA TYR A 345 -22.88 -1.16 15.05
C TYR A 345 -23.51 -0.66 13.75
N ARG A 346 -23.62 0.65 13.57
CA ARG A 346 -24.27 1.30 12.41
C ARG A 346 -23.22 1.77 11.42
N ARG A 347 -22.63 0.86 10.62
CA ARG A 347 -21.45 1.09 9.80
C ARG A 347 -21.65 0.60 8.38
N ILE A 348 -20.62 0.81 7.58
CA ILE A 348 -20.49 0.26 6.24
C ILE A 348 -19.11 -0.37 6.07
N GLY A 349 -18.98 -1.19 5.05
CA GLY A 349 -17.71 -1.76 4.61
C GLY A 349 -17.73 -2.07 3.12
N VAL A 350 -16.57 -2.27 2.55
CA VAL A 350 -16.42 -2.70 1.16
C VAL A 350 -15.23 -3.65 1.02
N GLN A 351 -15.37 -4.65 0.16
CA GLN A 351 -14.30 -5.56 -0.23
C GLN A 351 -14.19 -5.58 -1.75
N PHE A 352 -12.98 -5.43 -2.24
CA PHE A 352 -12.62 -5.58 -3.64
C PHE A 352 -11.87 -6.90 -3.81
N THR A 353 -12.30 -7.71 -4.77
CA THR A 353 -11.58 -8.91 -5.21
C THR A 353 -11.15 -8.70 -6.65
N PHE A 354 -9.87 -8.43 -6.86
CA PHE A 354 -9.26 -8.32 -8.18
C PHE A 354 -8.94 -9.73 -8.67
N MET A 355 -9.64 -10.18 -9.70
CA MET A 355 -9.53 -11.55 -10.20
C MET A 355 -8.46 -11.65 -11.28
N ASP A 356 -7.65 -12.72 -11.23
CA ASP A 356 -6.56 -12.98 -12.20
C ASP A 356 -5.74 -11.69 -12.46
N ALA A 357 -5.28 -11.09 -11.37
CA ALA A 357 -4.66 -9.76 -11.39
C ALA A 357 -3.28 -9.73 -12.07
N PHE A 358 -2.73 -10.89 -12.49
CA PHE A 358 -1.42 -11.05 -13.17
C PHE A 358 -1.53 -11.86 -14.45
#